data_c156133070c9835ccb76bf223e0f0cd0
#
_entry.id   c156133070c9835ccb76bf223e0f0cd0
#
_cell.length_a   1.000
_cell.length_b   1.000
_cell.length_c   1.000
_cell.angle_alpha   90.00
_cell.angle_beta   90.00
_cell.angle_gamma   90.00
#
_symmetry.space_group_name_H-M   'P 1'
#
loop_
_entity.id
_entity.type
_entity.pdbx_description
1 polymer ?
#
loop_
_entity_poly.entity_id
_entity_poly.type
_entity_poly.pdbx_seq_one_letter_code
_entity_poly.pdbx_strand_id
1 'polypeptide(L)'
;MSDGPDLAHLLRVLDEHSVAFVVGGSVAALAHGAPDVEPADLDVIPATDADNLRRLAAALDTLGAEVPVETGEWQTDAAGEFTWVKDGIERPPRSLDPEDPATFDHSFATPHGRLDVVPAIAGSYAELRTRAMRLPVAGGQAWVAHPADVLAGMTGPRRPKDGPRVRHLRSLAPRSGVGFVGFRTGRFDEMVDLFRDLVGLEVLREAPGATWFGLGSDAELHVYADTDPDHAFFTTGPVVGLRVTDVEGTRARMEVAGLEMLTPIERTATAAWCHVRAPDGTVLEIIGPA
;
A
#
# COMPACT_ATOMS: atom_id res chain seq x y z
N MET A 1 -0.99 14.47 29.61
CA MET A 1 -0.99 15.36 28.43
C MET A 1 -0.72 14.45 27.26
N SER A 2 -1.54 14.49 26.20
CA SER A 2 -1.36 13.62 25.04
C SER A 2 -0.08 14.03 24.30
N ASP A 3 0.90 13.12 24.21
CA ASP A 3 2.18 13.39 23.51
C ASP A 3 2.04 13.37 21.96
N GLY A 4 0.85 13.27 21.42
CA GLY A 4 0.56 13.24 19.98
C GLY A 4 0.11 14.60 19.44
N PRO A 5 0.05 14.75 18.09
CA PRO A 5 -0.38 15.98 17.45
C PRO A 5 -1.86 16.27 17.70
N ASP A 6 -2.20 17.54 17.85
CA ASP A 6 -3.60 18.01 17.84
C ASP A 6 -4.12 18.03 16.39
N LEU A 7 -4.49 16.84 15.90
CA LEU A 7 -4.98 16.65 14.54
C LEU A 7 -6.22 17.50 14.23
N ALA A 8 -7.11 17.71 15.25
CA ALA A 8 -8.31 18.50 15.05
C ALA A 8 -7.96 19.97 14.75
N HIS A 9 -7.00 20.53 15.48
CA HIS A 9 -6.53 21.89 15.27
C HIS A 9 -5.82 22.05 13.92
N LEU A 10 -4.88 21.15 13.61
CA LEU A 10 -4.14 21.20 12.35
C LEU A 10 -5.08 21.13 11.14
N LEU A 11 -6.00 20.17 11.11
CA LEU A 11 -6.96 20.01 10.01
C LEU A 11 -7.92 21.21 9.91
N ARG A 12 -8.38 21.75 11.04
CA ARG A 12 -9.26 22.92 11.06
C ARG A 12 -8.58 24.14 10.43
N VAL A 13 -7.33 24.42 10.77
CA VAL A 13 -6.61 25.56 10.19
C VAL A 13 -6.40 25.40 8.68
N LEU A 14 -6.06 24.19 8.22
CA LEU A 14 -5.93 23.92 6.78
C LEU A 14 -7.27 24.14 6.05
N ASP A 15 -8.40 23.74 6.66
CA ASP A 15 -9.75 23.91 6.09
C ASP A 15 -10.16 25.39 6.09
N GLU A 16 -9.93 26.14 7.18
CA GLU A 16 -10.19 27.58 7.29
C GLU A 16 -9.46 28.38 6.19
N HIS A 17 -8.28 27.96 5.81
CA HIS A 17 -7.53 28.53 4.68
C HIS A 17 -7.92 27.94 3.32
N SER A 18 -8.91 27.04 3.28
CA SER A 18 -9.38 26.37 2.05
C SER A 18 -8.25 25.67 1.29
N VAL A 19 -7.30 25.08 2.00
CA VAL A 19 -6.23 24.28 1.41
C VAL A 19 -6.81 23.00 0.82
N ALA A 20 -6.50 22.71 -0.43
CA ALA A 20 -6.85 21.45 -1.07
C ALA A 20 -5.73 20.42 -0.82
N PHE A 21 -6.04 19.36 -0.09
CA PHE A 21 -5.08 18.29 0.25
C PHE A 21 -5.75 16.92 0.40
N VAL A 22 -4.94 15.88 0.41
CA VAL A 22 -5.29 14.50 0.79
C VAL A 22 -4.49 14.14 2.03
N VAL A 23 -5.12 13.53 3.03
CA VAL A 23 -4.46 13.01 4.23
C VAL A 23 -3.80 11.67 3.89
N GLY A 24 -2.53 11.53 4.22
CA GLY A 24 -1.71 10.34 4.03
C GLY A 24 -1.28 9.65 5.33
N GLY A 25 -0.25 8.87 5.24
CA GLY A 25 0.51 8.30 6.36
C GLY A 25 -0.28 7.55 7.42
N SER A 26 0.13 7.76 8.66
CA SER A 26 -0.44 7.07 9.83
C SER A 26 -1.87 7.51 10.14
N VAL A 27 -2.20 8.78 9.92
CA VAL A 27 -3.55 9.31 10.12
C VAL A 27 -4.53 8.72 9.11
N ALA A 28 -4.11 8.54 7.85
CA ALA A 28 -4.93 7.87 6.86
C ALA A 28 -5.19 6.40 7.24
N ALA A 29 -4.17 5.69 7.72
CA ALA A 29 -4.33 4.32 8.18
C ALA A 29 -5.31 4.21 9.35
N LEU A 30 -5.23 5.14 10.32
CA LEU A 30 -6.16 5.22 11.46
C LEU A 30 -7.59 5.49 10.97
N ALA A 31 -7.79 6.42 10.03
CA ALA A 31 -9.10 6.74 9.46
C ALA A 31 -9.75 5.54 8.74
N HIS A 32 -8.95 4.64 8.21
CA HIS A 32 -9.39 3.36 7.66
C HIS A 32 -9.61 2.27 8.72
N GLY A 33 -9.45 2.57 10.01
CA GLY A 33 -9.67 1.61 11.11
C GLY A 33 -8.49 0.69 11.39
N ALA A 34 -7.28 1.02 10.94
CA ALA A 34 -6.09 0.21 11.26
C ALA A 34 -5.86 0.16 12.79
N PRO A 35 -5.63 -1.03 13.37
CA PRO A 35 -5.40 -1.18 14.80
C PRO A 35 -4.02 -0.65 15.21
N ASP A 36 -3.90 -0.29 16.47
CA ASP A 36 -2.64 0.06 17.15
C ASP A 36 -1.84 1.16 16.44
N VAL A 37 -2.55 2.15 15.86
CA VAL A 37 -1.95 3.31 15.18
C VAL A 37 -2.03 4.52 16.10
N GLU A 38 -0.87 4.98 16.54
CA GLU A 38 -0.70 6.26 17.25
C GLU A 38 0.04 7.22 16.31
N PRO A 39 -0.64 8.18 15.68
CA PRO A 39 0.00 9.14 14.79
C PRO A 39 0.96 10.05 15.57
N ALA A 40 2.19 10.18 15.08
CA ALA A 40 3.19 11.12 15.61
C ALA A 40 3.17 12.47 14.86
N ASP A 41 2.51 12.49 13.72
CA ASP A 41 2.47 13.58 12.74
C ASP A 41 1.19 13.52 11.91
N LEU A 42 0.89 14.61 11.20
CA LEU A 42 -0.12 14.67 10.16
C LEU A 42 0.56 14.77 8.80
N ASP A 43 0.46 13.73 7.98
CA ASP A 43 0.93 13.76 6.60
C ASP A 43 -0.15 14.33 5.68
N VAL A 44 0.18 15.35 4.89
CA VAL A 44 -0.72 15.94 3.88
C VAL A 44 -0.06 16.02 2.52
N ILE A 45 -0.81 15.66 1.49
CA ILE A 45 -0.42 15.77 0.09
C ILE A 45 -1.25 16.91 -0.51
N PRO A 46 -0.70 18.13 -0.67
CA PRO A 46 -1.43 19.27 -1.18
C PRO A 46 -1.56 19.25 -2.70
N ALA A 47 -2.57 19.93 -3.23
CA ALA A 47 -2.57 20.34 -4.62
C ALA A 47 -1.43 21.34 -4.84
N THR A 48 -0.71 21.17 -5.94
CA THR A 48 0.55 21.92 -6.22
C THR A 48 0.35 23.11 -7.14
N ASP A 49 -0.88 23.54 -7.41
CA ASP A 49 -1.12 24.80 -8.08
C ASP A 49 -0.75 25.98 -7.17
N ALA A 50 -0.24 27.06 -7.76
CA ALA A 50 0.30 28.19 -7.02
C ALA A 50 -0.72 28.84 -6.06
N ASP A 51 -2.01 28.86 -6.42
CA ASP A 51 -3.05 29.43 -5.55
C ASP A 51 -3.27 28.57 -4.32
N ASN A 52 -3.23 27.24 -4.45
CA ASN A 52 -3.30 26.36 -3.31
C ASN A 52 -2.05 26.45 -2.42
N LEU A 53 -0.87 26.54 -3.02
CA LEU A 53 0.38 26.70 -2.25
C LEU A 53 0.44 28.03 -1.50
N ARG A 54 -0.12 29.12 -2.05
CA ARG A 54 -0.28 30.38 -1.30
C ARG A 54 -1.21 30.20 -0.10
N ARG A 55 -2.33 29.48 -0.24
CA ARG A 55 -3.25 29.17 0.88
C ARG A 55 -2.54 28.30 1.93
N LEU A 56 -1.78 27.31 1.50
CA LEU A 56 -0.99 26.47 2.39
C LEU A 56 0.06 27.27 3.16
N ALA A 57 0.80 28.18 2.48
CA ALA A 57 1.75 29.06 3.14
C ALA A 57 1.08 29.91 4.23
N ALA A 58 -0.09 30.50 3.95
CA ALA A 58 -0.86 31.25 4.92
C ALA A 58 -1.36 30.40 6.10
N ALA A 59 -1.78 29.15 5.85
CA ALA A 59 -2.12 28.20 6.90
C ALA A 59 -0.92 27.85 7.79
N LEU A 60 0.26 27.63 7.19
CA LEU A 60 1.50 27.39 7.92
C LEU A 60 1.93 28.60 8.77
N ASP A 61 1.69 29.82 8.30
CA ASP A 61 1.91 31.05 9.09
C ASP A 61 0.97 31.10 10.29
N THR A 62 -0.32 30.79 10.10
CA THR A 62 -1.33 30.75 11.17
C THR A 62 -0.98 29.70 12.23
N LEU A 63 -0.42 28.56 11.81
CA LEU A 63 0.03 27.48 12.69
C LEU A 63 1.34 27.79 13.42
N GLY A 64 2.03 28.92 13.11
CA GLY A 64 3.36 29.19 13.63
C GLY A 64 4.37 28.09 13.24
N ALA A 65 4.21 27.52 12.04
CA ALA A 65 5.00 26.40 11.60
C ALA A 65 6.47 26.80 11.36
N GLU A 66 7.40 25.97 11.79
CA GLU A 66 8.84 26.14 11.62
C GLU A 66 9.42 24.91 10.91
N VAL A 67 10.52 25.06 10.17
CA VAL A 67 11.27 23.93 9.60
C VAL A 67 12.47 23.67 10.51
N PRO A 68 12.44 22.66 11.40
CA PRO A 68 13.59 22.32 12.23
C PRO A 68 14.65 21.64 11.37
N VAL A 69 15.87 22.15 11.42
CA VAL A 69 17.05 21.55 10.77
C VAL A 69 17.95 20.99 11.85
N GLU A 70 18.24 19.70 11.80
CA GLU A 70 19.20 19.09 12.71
C GLU A 70 20.61 19.52 12.37
N THR A 71 21.31 20.07 13.36
CA THR A 71 22.75 20.38 13.27
C THR A 71 23.56 19.26 13.90
N GLY A 72 24.78 19.05 13.39
CA GLY A 72 25.66 17.99 13.89
C GLY A 72 26.87 17.83 12.97
N GLU A 73 27.65 16.82 13.25
CA GLU A 73 28.83 16.48 12.46
C GLU A 73 28.92 14.97 12.21
N TRP A 74 29.54 14.61 11.09
CA TRP A 74 29.88 13.23 10.84
C TRP A 74 31.13 12.85 11.62
N GLN A 75 31.02 11.90 12.53
CA GLN A 75 32.12 11.33 13.29
C GLN A 75 32.44 9.92 12.80
N THR A 76 33.72 9.59 12.83
CA THR A 76 34.17 8.23 12.53
C THR A 76 34.45 7.54 13.85
N ASP A 77 33.81 6.40 14.10
CA ASP A 77 34.07 5.60 15.29
C ASP A 77 35.39 4.81 15.22
N ALA A 78 35.72 4.10 16.28
CA ALA A 78 36.93 3.30 16.37
C ALA A 78 36.96 2.10 15.38
N ALA A 79 35.82 1.72 14.82
CA ALA A 79 35.68 0.69 13.79
C ALA A 79 35.77 1.25 12.36
N GLY A 80 35.84 2.58 12.20
CA GLY A 80 35.89 3.27 10.91
C GLY A 80 34.51 3.51 10.31
N GLU A 81 33.42 3.35 11.06
CA GLU A 81 32.07 3.64 10.61
C GLU A 81 31.74 5.14 10.78
N PHE A 82 31.08 5.72 9.76
CA PHE A 82 30.61 7.09 9.80
C PHE A 82 29.24 7.16 10.49
N THR A 83 29.17 7.93 11.57
CA THR A 83 27.92 8.17 12.32
C THR A 83 27.65 9.67 12.40
N TRP A 84 26.41 10.08 12.09
CA TRP A 84 25.97 11.44 12.31
C TRP A 84 25.70 11.68 13.80
N VAL A 85 26.46 12.61 14.41
CA VAL A 85 26.28 13.00 15.80
C VAL A 85 25.58 14.35 15.84
N LYS A 86 24.32 14.32 16.25
CA LYS A 86 23.48 15.51 16.39
C LYS A 86 23.94 16.33 17.59
N ASP A 87 24.13 17.64 17.38
CA ASP A 87 24.52 18.59 18.44
C ASP A 87 23.47 19.68 18.70
N GLY A 88 22.49 19.86 17.80
CA GLY A 88 21.44 20.83 17.98
C GLY A 88 20.29 20.74 17.00
N ILE A 89 19.40 21.73 17.08
CA ILE A 89 18.32 21.98 16.11
C ILE A 89 18.29 23.48 15.85
N GLU A 90 18.49 23.86 14.61
CA GLU A 90 18.27 25.22 14.12
C GLU A 90 16.87 25.38 13.51
N ARG A 91 16.34 26.60 13.53
CA ARG A 91 15.06 26.96 12.92
C ARG A 91 15.24 28.15 12.00
N PRO A 92 15.81 27.95 10.80
CA PRO A 92 15.99 29.02 9.84
C PRO A 92 14.63 29.59 9.41
N PRO A 93 14.60 30.88 8.97
CA PRO A 93 13.40 31.41 8.34
C PRO A 93 12.96 30.55 7.15
N ARG A 94 11.66 30.30 7.05
CA ARG A 94 11.11 29.55 5.92
C ARG A 94 11.25 30.34 4.62
N SER A 95 11.60 29.66 3.56
CA SER A 95 11.58 30.20 2.20
C SER A 95 10.67 29.34 1.35
N LEU A 96 9.37 29.69 1.33
CA LEU A 96 8.34 28.96 0.57
C LEU A 96 8.05 29.74 -0.71
N ASP A 97 8.19 29.08 -1.86
CA ASP A 97 7.86 29.66 -3.16
C ASP A 97 6.63 28.94 -3.73
N PRO A 98 5.47 29.59 -3.83
CA PRO A 98 4.28 29.00 -4.41
C PRO A 98 4.42 28.54 -5.87
N GLU A 99 5.42 29.02 -6.59
CA GLU A 99 5.70 28.57 -7.97
C GLU A 99 6.64 27.34 -7.99
N ASP A 100 7.24 26.98 -6.83
CA ASP A 100 8.08 25.80 -6.67
C ASP A 100 7.55 24.89 -5.54
N PRO A 101 6.75 23.86 -5.87
CA PRO A 101 6.19 22.93 -4.88
C PRO A 101 7.24 22.22 -4.01
N ALA A 102 8.49 22.06 -4.49
CA ALA A 102 9.54 21.39 -3.74
C ALA A 102 9.95 22.18 -2.47
N THR A 103 9.71 23.49 -2.45
CA THR A 103 9.97 24.33 -1.26
C THR A 103 9.00 24.05 -0.10
N PHE A 104 7.93 23.30 -0.34
CA PHE A 104 6.97 22.88 0.66
C PHE A 104 7.21 21.45 1.18
N ASP A 105 8.12 20.68 0.58
CA ASP A 105 8.43 19.30 0.98
C ASP A 105 9.25 19.29 2.28
N HIS A 106 8.56 19.50 3.40
CA HIS A 106 9.16 19.60 4.72
C HIS A 106 8.30 18.99 5.82
N SER A 107 8.97 18.57 6.88
CA SER A 107 8.37 18.28 8.18
C SER A 107 8.33 19.58 9.00
N PHE A 108 7.14 20.15 9.17
CA PHE A 108 6.93 21.38 9.93
C PHE A 108 6.66 21.08 11.39
N ALA A 109 7.42 21.72 12.29
CA ALA A 109 7.09 21.75 13.71
C ALA A 109 6.11 22.89 13.99
N THR A 110 5.03 22.59 14.72
CA THR A 110 4.06 23.58 15.18
C THR A 110 3.82 23.43 16.69
N PRO A 111 3.26 24.46 17.39
CA PRO A 111 2.81 24.31 18.76
C PRO A 111 1.74 23.20 18.96
N HIS A 112 1.11 22.76 17.86
CA HIS A 112 0.03 21.76 17.84
C HIS A 112 0.50 20.37 17.37
N GLY A 113 1.80 20.17 17.22
CA GLY A 113 2.42 18.95 16.74
C GLY A 113 3.03 19.08 15.35
N ARG A 114 3.47 17.96 14.80
CA ARG A 114 4.18 17.92 13.53
C ARG A 114 3.19 17.80 12.36
N LEU A 115 3.43 18.61 11.32
CA LEU A 115 2.73 18.57 10.04
C LEU A 115 3.75 18.27 8.94
N ASP A 116 3.64 17.13 8.32
CA ASP A 116 4.48 16.70 7.21
C ASP A 116 3.76 17.02 5.89
N VAL A 117 4.31 17.97 5.14
CA VAL A 117 3.83 18.33 3.80
C VAL A 117 4.67 17.57 2.79
N VAL A 118 4.01 16.70 2.03
CA VAL A 118 4.67 15.76 1.10
C VAL A 118 4.01 15.90 -0.27
N PRO A 119 4.51 16.76 -1.17
CA PRO A 119 3.88 17.06 -2.46
C PRO A 119 3.72 15.83 -3.37
N ALA A 120 4.53 14.79 -3.15
CA ALA A 120 4.46 13.53 -3.90
C ALA A 120 4.86 12.33 -3.02
N ILE A 121 3.89 11.67 -2.39
CA ILE A 121 4.06 10.38 -1.74
C ILE A 121 3.06 9.39 -2.36
N ALA A 122 3.52 8.30 -2.94
CA ALA A 122 2.68 7.34 -3.67
C ALA A 122 1.86 7.94 -4.85
N GLY A 123 2.23 9.12 -5.31
CA GLY A 123 1.60 9.88 -6.38
C GLY A 123 1.34 11.34 -6.01
N SER A 124 0.96 12.13 -7.00
CA SER A 124 0.57 13.54 -6.85
C SER A 124 -0.82 13.67 -6.20
N TYR A 125 -1.14 14.86 -5.69
CA TYR A 125 -2.49 15.17 -5.21
C TYR A 125 -3.59 14.80 -6.23
N ALA A 126 -3.41 15.15 -7.49
CA ALA A 126 -4.41 14.90 -8.53
C ALA A 126 -4.69 13.40 -8.71
N GLU A 127 -3.65 12.57 -8.70
CA GLU A 127 -3.78 11.12 -8.80
C GLU A 127 -4.44 10.52 -7.56
N LEU A 128 -3.96 10.87 -6.37
CA LEU A 128 -4.51 10.37 -5.11
C LEU A 128 -5.95 10.81 -4.92
N ARG A 129 -6.30 12.05 -5.27
CA ARG A 129 -7.63 12.62 -5.10
C ARG A 129 -8.72 11.89 -5.87
N THR A 130 -8.39 11.24 -6.99
CA THR A 130 -9.34 10.44 -7.79
C THR A 130 -9.88 9.23 -7.03
N ARG A 131 -9.09 8.68 -6.11
CA ARG A 131 -9.41 7.49 -5.31
C ARG A 131 -9.61 7.80 -3.83
N ALA A 132 -9.28 9.00 -3.38
CA ALA A 132 -9.41 9.41 -2.00
C ALA A 132 -10.87 9.29 -1.52
N MET A 133 -11.02 8.89 -0.27
CA MET A 133 -12.32 8.71 0.38
C MET A 133 -12.55 9.83 1.38
N ARG A 134 -13.78 10.30 1.50
CA ARG A 134 -14.15 11.26 2.54
C ARG A 134 -14.47 10.51 3.83
N LEU A 135 -13.57 10.60 4.80
CA LEU A 135 -13.68 9.84 6.04
C LEU A 135 -13.64 10.76 7.27
N PRO A 136 -14.21 10.30 8.39
CA PRO A 136 -14.09 11.00 9.67
C PRO A 136 -12.61 11.01 10.13
N VAL A 137 -12.07 12.19 10.47
CA VAL A 137 -10.75 12.36 11.05
C VAL A 137 -10.81 13.42 12.13
N ALA A 138 -10.40 13.07 13.35
CA ALA A 138 -10.30 14.00 14.49
C ALA A 138 -11.56 14.89 14.72
N GLY A 139 -12.75 14.31 14.56
CA GLY A 139 -14.03 14.99 14.77
C GLY A 139 -14.55 15.79 13.57
N GLY A 140 -13.80 15.89 12.48
CA GLY A 140 -14.19 16.47 11.21
C GLY A 140 -14.28 15.44 10.08
N GLN A 141 -14.26 15.93 8.84
CA GLN A 141 -14.24 15.12 7.62
C GLN A 141 -13.07 15.56 6.75
N ALA A 142 -12.26 14.61 6.29
CA ALA A 142 -11.13 14.90 5.40
C ALA A 142 -11.13 13.97 4.19
N TRP A 143 -10.46 14.39 3.11
CA TRP A 143 -10.11 13.50 2.02
C TRP A 143 -8.90 12.67 2.43
N VAL A 144 -9.09 11.38 2.53
CA VAL A 144 -8.09 10.41 3.01
C VAL A 144 -7.64 9.55 1.85
N ALA A 145 -6.33 9.36 1.71
CA ALA A 145 -5.75 8.50 0.68
C ALA A 145 -6.33 7.09 0.73
N HIS A 146 -6.57 6.50 -0.43
CA HIS A 146 -7.06 5.13 -0.54
C HIS A 146 -6.09 4.14 0.11
N PRO A 147 -6.54 3.03 0.73
CA PRO A 147 -5.64 2.07 1.40
C PRO A 147 -4.46 1.59 0.55
N ALA A 148 -4.66 1.39 -0.76
CA ALA A 148 -3.58 1.02 -1.69
C ALA A 148 -2.50 2.11 -1.79
N ASP A 149 -2.90 3.39 -1.78
CA ASP A 149 -1.97 4.52 -1.87
C ASP A 149 -1.21 4.69 -0.55
N VAL A 150 -1.89 4.51 0.60
CA VAL A 150 -1.21 4.49 1.90
C VAL A 150 -0.14 3.40 1.96
N LEU A 151 -0.46 2.20 1.44
CA LEU A 151 0.51 1.09 1.35
C LEU A 151 1.68 1.40 0.43
N ALA A 152 1.42 2.02 -0.74
CA ALA A 152 2.46 2.41 -1.70
C ALA A 152 3.40 3.48 -1.14
N GLY A 153 2.88 4.41 -0.32
CA GLY A 153 3.67 5.43 0.37
C GLY A 153 4.54 4.89 1.52
N MET A 154 4.33 3.66 1.97
CA MET A 154 5.15 3.01 3.00
C MET A 154 6.45 2.46 2.39
N THR A 155 7.32 3.36 1.93
CA THR A 155 8.60 3.03 1.29
C THR A 155 9.70 2.88 2.34
N GLY A 156 10.36 1.87 2.56
CA GLY A 156 11.47 1.70 3.49
C GLY A 156 11.35 0.45 4.36
N PRO A 157 12.36 0.17 5.19
CA PRO A 157 12.36 -1.01 6.05
C PRO A 157 11.19 -0.94 7.02
N ARG A 158 10.33 -1.95 6.95
CA ARG A 158 9.13 -2.04 7.80
C ARG A 158 9.53 -2.33 9.24
N ARG A 159 9.08 -1.50 10.17
CA ARG A 159 9.23 -1.76 11.60
C ARG A 159 8.27 -2.87 12.03
N PRO A 160 8.61 -3.71 13.03
CA PRO A 160 7.71 -4.76 13.52
C PRO A 160 6.30 -4.28 13.86
N LYS A 161 6.17 -3.06 14.40
CA LYS A 161 4.89 -2.42 14.74
C LYS A 161 4.00 -2.07 13.52
N ASP A 162 4.57 -2.02 12.32
CA ASP A 162 3.82 -1.71 11.10
C ASP A 162 3.04 -2.93 10.57
N GLY A 163 3.36 -4.14 11.03
CA GLY A 163 2.76 -5.39 10.56
C GLY A 163 1.22 -5.43 10.62
N PRO A 164 0.59 -5.15 11.78
CA PRO A 164 -0.87 -5.15 11.91
C PRO A 164 -1.53 -4.13 10.98
N ARG A 165 -1.00 -2.90 10.92
CA ARG A 165 -1.47 -1.83 10.04
C ARG A 165 -1.41 -2.22 8.57
N VAL A 166 -0.29 -2.79 8.13
CA VAL A 166 -0.12 -3.26 6.74
C VAL A 166 -1.11 -4.36 6.39
N ARG A 167 -1.32 -5.34 7.28
CA ARG A 167 -2.32 -6.41 7.05
C ARG A 167 -3.72 -5.83 6.91
N HIS A 168 -4.11 -4.92 7.81
CA HIS A 168 -5.42 -4.27 7.76
C HIS A 168 -5.62 -3.48 6.47
N LEU A 169 -4.69 -2.60 6.10
CA LEU A 169 -4.77 -1.82 4.86
C LEU A 169 -4.80 -2.71 3.62
N ARG A 170 -4.06 -3.82 3.61
CA ARG A 170 -4.10 -4.81 2.53
C ARG A 170 -5.47 -5.47 2.40
N SER A 171 -6.19 -5.69 3.49
CA SER A 171 -7.54 -6.26 3.43
C SER A 171 -8.57 -5.31 2.85
N LEU A 172 -8.34 -4.00 2.97
CA LEU A 172 -9.22 -2.95 2.45
C LEU A 172 -8.88 -2.52 1.02
N ALA A 173 -7.61 -2.63 0.61
CA ALA A 173 -7.19 -2.27 -0.74
C ALA A 173 -7.80 -3.26 -1.74
N PRO A 174 -8.62 -2.80 -2.71
CA PRO A 174 -9.16 -3.69 -3.72
C PRO A 174 -7.99 -4.31 -4.49
N ARG A 175 -7.84 -5.61 -4.37
CA ARG A 175 -6.91 -6.39 -5.17
C ARG A 175 -7.69 -6.91 -6.36
N SER A 176 -7.69 -6.15 -7.44
CA SER A 176 -8.10 -6.64 -8.75
C SER A 176 -6.84 -7.04 -9.52
N GLY A 177 -6.86 -8.17 -10.16
CA GLY A 177 -5.76 -8.63 -10.99
C GLY A 177 -5.63 -10.15 -11.02
N VAL A 178 -4.71 -10.62 -11.85
CA VAL A 178 -4.33 -12.02 -11.91
C VAL A 178 -3.42 -12.33 -10.72
N GLY A 179 -3.79 -13.33 -9.93
CA GLY A 179 -2.99 -13.84 -8.81
C GLY A 179 -2.05 -14.94 -9.24
N PHE A 180 -2.53 -15.82 -10.12
CA PHE A 180 -1.71 -16.86 -10.73
C PHE A 180 -2.25 -17.27 -12.10
N VAL A 181 -1.39 -17.96 -12.87
CA VAL A 181 -1.78 -18.67 -14.08
C VAL A 181 -1.24 -20.09 -13.96
N GLY A 182 -2.13 -21.10 -13.99
CA GLY A 182 -1.75 -22.50 -13.85
C GLY A 182 -1.86 -23.28 -15.15
N PHE A 183 -0.84 -24.07 -15.46
CA PHE A 183 -0.83 -25.02 -16.57
C PHE A 183 -0.77 -26.44 -16.04
N ARG A 184 -1.62 -27.34 -16.52
CA ARG A 184 -1.46 -28.79 -16.33
C ARG A 184 -1.17 -29.42 -17.69
N THR A 185 -0.06 -30.17 -17.80
CA THR A 185 0.47 -30.61 -19.09
C THR A 185 1.18 -31.96 -19.01
N GLY A 186 1.03 -32.77 -20.07
CA GLY A 186 1.86 -33.97 -20.27
C GLY A 186 3.30 -33.69 -20.73
N ARG A 187 3.64 -32.39 -20.93
CA ARG A 187 5.00 -31.97 -21.34
C ARG A 187 5.62 -31.10 -20.22
N PHE A 188 5.60 -31.62 -19.00
CA PHE A 188 5.96 -30.88 -17.79
C PHE A 188 7.37 -30.28 -17.89
N ASP A 189 8.39 -31.13 -18.15
CA ASP A 189 9.78 -30.69 -18.17
C ASP A 189 10.04 -29.65 -19.25
N GLU A 190 9.46 -29.82 -20.45
CA GLU A 190 9.60 -28.84 -21.54
C GLU A 190 8.96 -27.49 -21.20
N MET A 191 7.85 -27.48 -20.49
CA MET A 191 7.20 -26.24 -20.05
C MET A 191 7.98 -25.58 -18.93
N VAL A 192 8.57 -26.34 -18.01
CA VAL A 192 9.48 -25.82 -16.98
C VAL A 192 10.71 -25.19 -17.61
N ASP A 193 11.36 -25.89 -18.55
CA ASP A 193 12.53 -25.39 -19.28
C ASP A 193 12.20 -24.12 -20.09
N LEU A 194 11.03 -24.08 -20.75
CA LEU A 194 10.56 -22.90 -21.46
C LEU A 194 10.51 -21.67 -20.52
N PHE A 195 9.88 -21.79 -19.37
CA PHE A 195 9.71 -20.65 -18.48
C PHE A 195 10.99 -20.29 -17.73
N ARG A 196 11.77 -21.26 -17.28
CA ARG A 196 13.02 -21.06 -16.57
C ARG A 196 14.12 -20.54 -17.49
N ASP A 197 14.38 -21.24 -18.60
CA ASP A 197 15.62 -21.09 -19.37
C ASP A 197 15.44 -20.16 -20.58
N LEU A 198 14.25 -20.14 -21.21
CA LEU A 198 14.01 -19.31 -22.39
C LEU A 198 13.30 -18.00 -22.07
N VAL A 199 12.34 -18.03 -21.15
CA VAL A 199 11.66 -16.80 -20.69
C VAL A 199 12.44 -16.13 -19.56
N GLY A 200 13.19 -16.90 -18.75
CA GLY A 200 14.01 -16.38 -17.66
C GLY A 200 13.22 -16.03 -16.42
N LEU A 201 12.12 -16.74 -16.13
CA LEU A 201 11.34 -16.53 -14.92
C LEU A 201 12.07 -17.10 -13.69
N GLU A 202 12.01 -16.38 -12.59
CA GLU A 202 12.51 -16.84 -11.30
C GLU A 202 11.72 -18.04 -10.80
N VAL A 203 12.40 -19.15 -10.46
CA VAL A 203 11.78 -20.30 -9.79
C VAL A 203 11.63 -19.96 -8.31
N LEU A 204 10.40 -19.93 -7.83
CA LEU A 204 10.07 -19.66 -6.42
C LEU A 204 10.12 -20.94 -5.58
N ARG A 205 9.66 -22.06 -6.13
CA ARG A 205 9.73 -23.39 -5.50
C ARG A 205 9.52 -24.51 -6.52
N GLU A 206 9.92 -25.71 -6.14
CA GLU A 206 9.73 -26.94 -6.91
C GLU A 206 9.24 -28.07 -6.00
N ALA A 207 8.44 -28.95 -6.57
CA ALA A 207 8.00 -30.20 -5.97
C ALA A 207 7.86 -31.28 -7.06
N PRO A 208 7.79 -32.56 -6.72
CA PRO A 208 7.57 -33.61 -7.73
C PRO A 208 6.31 -33.34 -8.55
N GLY A 209 6.48 -33.11 -9.86
CA GLY A 209 5.36 -32.81 -10.77
C GLY A 209 4.76 -31.41 -10.64
N ALA A 210 5.43 -30.46 -9.97
CA ALA A 210 4.96 -29.09 -9.87
C ALA A 210 6.12 -28.09 -9.74
N THR A 211 6.05 -26.97 -10.46
CA THR A 211 7.00 -25.85 -10.38
C THR A 211 6.27 -24.52 -10.37
N TRP A 212 6.70 -23.59 -9.52
CA TRP A 212 6.13 -22.26 -9.33
C TRP A 212 7.15 -21.20 -9.71
N PHE A 213 6.74 -20.25 -10.55
CA PHE A 213 7.54 -19.13 -11.04
C PHE A 213 6.97 -17.80 -10.61
N GLY A 214 7.83 -16.81 -10.40
CA GLY A 214 7.45 -15.42 -10.17
C GLY A 214 7.09 -14.70 -11.48
N LEU A 215 5.92 -14.05 -11.51
CA LEU A 215 5.52 -13.16 -12.61
C LEU A 215 5.70 -11.67 -12.26
N GLY A 216 6.49 -11.38 -11.22
CA GLY A 216 6.60 -10.02 -10.67
C GLY A 216 5.46 -9.68 -9.74
N SER A 217 5.62 -8.59 -8.97
CA SER A 217 4.67 -7.97 -8.01
C SER A 217 3.75 -8.86 -7.21
N ASP A 218 3.60 -10.02 -7.05
CA ASP A 218 2.67 -10.91 -6.29
C ASP A 218 1.87 -11.89 -7.17
N ALA A 219 2.20 -12.02 -8.46
CA ALA A 219 1.59 -13.04 -9.31
C ALA A 219 2.56 -14.20 -9.52
N GLU A 220 2.01 -15.41 -9.67
CA GLU A 220 2.78 -16.62 -9.91
C GLU A 220 2.33 -17.32 -11.18
N LEU A 221 3.23 -18.06 -11.82
CA LEU A 221 2.92 -19.02 -12.87
C LEU A 221 3.25 -20.41 -12.34
N HIS A 222 2.26 -21.30 -12.41
CA HIS A 222 2.39 -22.68 -11.92
C HIS A 222 2.36 -23.66 -13.09
N VAL A 223 3.25 -24.63 -13.10
CA VAL A 223 3.23 -25.75 -14.03
C VAL A 223 3.05 -27.04 -13.25
N TYR A 224 2.04 -27.81 -13.62
CA TYR A 224 1.71 -29.11 -13.04
C TYR A 224 1.81 -30.21 -14.08
N ALA A 225 2.36 -31.34 -13.72
CA ALA A 225 2.35 -32.53 -14.56
C ALA A 225 0.91 -33.05 -14.73
N ASP A 226 0.63 -33.76 -15.82
CA ASP A 226 -0.66 -34.42 -16.05
C ASP A 226 -0.92 -35.58 -15.07
N THR A 227 0.11 -36.06 -14.41
CA THR A 227 0.04 -37.07 -13.33
C THR A 227 -0.29 -36.48 -11.98
N ASP A 228 -0.32 -35.14 -11.81
CA ASP A 228 -0.68 -34.49 -10.55
C ASP A 228 -2.18 -34.69 -10.27
N PRO A 229 -2.54 -35.41 -9.17
CA PRO A 229 -3.91 -35.71 -8.85
C PRO A 229 -4.68 -34.49 -8.30
N ASP A 230 -3.98 -33.57 -7.64
CA ASP A 230 -4.59 -32.43 -6.94
C ASP A 230 -5.16 -31.40 -7.94
N HIS A 231 -4.58 -31.32 -9.15
CA HIS A 231 -5.02 -30.44 -10.23
C HIS A 231 -5.65 -31.19 -11.41
N ALA A 232 -6.17 -32.41 -11.20
CA ALA A 232 -6.79 -33.22 -12.26
C ALA A 232 -7.98 -32.52 -12.94
N PHE A 233 -8.62 -31.57 -12.27
CA PHE A 233 -9.75 -30.79 -12.79
C PHE A 233 -9.33 -29.60 -13.69
N PHE A 234 -8.02 -29.34 -13.86
CA PHE A 234 -7.51 -28.36 -14.83
C PHE A 234 -7.61 -28.95 -16.26
N THR A 235 -8.79 -28.90 -16.84
CA THR A 235 -9.10 -29.62 -18.10
C THR A 235 -9.32 -28.69 -19.28
N THR A 236 -9.41 -27.38 -19.08
CA THR A 236 -9.85 -26.39 -20.09
C THR A 236 -8.75 -25.41 -20.54
N GLY A 237 -7.48 -25.71 -20.27
CA GLY A 237 -6.35 -24.83 -20.58
C GLY A 237 -5.81 -24.13 -19.31
N PRO A 238 -5.13 -22.99 -19.43
CA PRO A 238 -4.60 -22.30 -18.28
C PRO A 238 -5.71 -21.91 -17.31
N VAL A 239 -5.52 -22.21 -16.02
CA VAL A 239 -6.39 -21.73 -14.94
C VAL A 239 -5.89 -20.36 -14.51
N VAL A 240 -6.79 -19.37 -14.51
CA VAL A 240 -6.45 -18.01 -14.09
C VAL A 240 -6.99 -17.76 -12.68
N GLY A 241 -6.11 -17.39 -11.77
CA GLY A 241 -6.44 -16.98 -10.41
C GLY A 241 -6.76 -15.49 -10.35
N LEU A 242 -8.00 -15.17 -10.01
CA LEU A 242 -8.49 -13.80 -9.86
C LEU A 242 -8.37 -13.36 -8.40
N ARG A 243 -7.68 -12.27 -8.16
CA ARG A 243 -7.53 -11.70 -6.80
C ARG A 243 -8.80 -11.02 -6.36
N VAL A 244 -9.26 -11.38 -5.17
CA VAL A 244 -10.40 -10.75 -4.49
C VAL A 244 -10.02 -10.34 -3.07
N THR A 245 -10.76 -9.42 -2.50
CA THR A 245 -10.54 -8.96 -1.11
C THR A 245 -11.18 -9.88 -0.08
N ASP A 246 -12.21 -10.63 -0.48
CA ASP A 246 -13.03 -11.49 0.38
C ASP A 246 -13.38 -12.76 -0.39
N VAL A 247 -12.65 -13.85 -0.10
CA VAL A 247 -12.82 -15.14 -0.78
C VAL A 247 -14.13 -15.78 -0.37
N GLU A 248 -14.49 -15.76 0.92
CA GLU A 248 -15.73 -16.34 1.43
C GLU A 248 -16.96 -15.68 0.84
N GLY A 249 -17.04 -14.36 0.93
CA GLY A 249 -18.16 -13.61 0.38
C GLY A 249 -18.25 -13.72 -1.13
N THR A 250 -17.12 -13.78 -1.85
CA THR A 250 -17.10 -13.98 -3.31
C THR A 250 -17.58 -15.37 -3.66
N ARG A 251 -17.10 -16.42 -2.95
CA ARG A 251 -17.59 -17.78 -3.11
C ARG A 251 -19.09 -17.86 -2.87
N ALA A 252 -19.59 -17.31 -1.75
CA ALA A 252 -21.01 -17.35 -1.42
C ALA A 252 -21.88 -16.70 -2.52
N ARG A 253 -21.44 -15.56 -3.08
CA ARG A 253 -22.13 -14.93 -4.22
C ARG A 253 -22.15 -15.80 -5.47
N MET A 254 -21.07 -16.52 -5.76
CA MET A 254 -20.97 -17.44 -6.89
C MET A 254 -21.87 -18.66 -6.71
N GLU A 255 -21.94 -19.23 -5.49
CA GLU A 255 -22.86 -20.32 -5.15
C GLU A 255 -24.32 -19.90 -5.30
N VAL A 256 -24.68 -18.70 -4.81
CA VAL A 256 -26.04 -18.13 -4.99
C VAL A 256 -26.36 -17.92 -6.48
N ALA A 257 -25.37 -17.55 -7.28
CA ALA A 257 -25.50 -17.42 -8.75
C ALA A 257 -25.57 -18.78 -9.47
N GLY A 258 -25.46 -19.90 -8.76
CA GLY A 258 -25.55 -21.25 -9.33
C GLY A 258 -24.28 -21.77 -9.98
N LEU A 259 -23.12 -21.18 -9.71
CA LEU A 259 -21.84 -21.66 -10.23
C LEU A 259 -21.37 -22.91 -9.45
N GLU A 260 -20.71 -23.82 -10.16
CA GLU A 260 -20.15 -25.05 -9.58
C GLU A 260 -18.83 -24.75 -8.86
N MET A 261 -18.77 -24.91 -7.54
CA MET A 261 -17.54 -24.87 -6.77
C MET A 261 -16.81 -26.21 -6.87
N LEU A 262 -15.57 -26.18 -7.36
CA LEU A 262 -14.76 -27.39 -7.62
C LEU A 262 -13.97 -27.82 -6.38
N THR A 263 -13.58 -26.87 -5.52
CA THR A 263 -12.84 -27.14 -4.28
C THR A 263 -13.47 -26.44 -3.08
N PRO A 264 -13.24 -26.91 -1.85
CA PRO A 264 -13.47 -26.09 -0.66
C PRO A 264 -12.55 -24.87 -0.67
N ILE A 265 -12.75 -23.94 0.29
CA ILE A 265 -11.77 -22.87 0.50
C ILE A 265 -10.54 -23.47 1.18
N GLU A 266 -9.43 -23.43 0.50
CA GLU A 266 -8.12 -23.80 0.99
C GLU A 266 -7.43 -22.57 1.59
N ARG A 267 -6.49 -22.78 2.53
CA ARG A 267 -5.84 -21.68 3.25
C ARG A 267 -4.39 -21.97 3.57
N THR A 268 -3.61 -20.90 3.54
CA THR A 268 -2.30 -20.82 4.20
C THR A 268 -2.37 -19.75 5.31
N ALA A 269 -1.25 -19.45 5.95
CA ALA A 269 -1.18 -18.35 6.90
C ALA A 269 -1.44 -16.97 6.29
N THR A 270 -1.36 -16.81 4.95
CA THR A 270 -1.41 -15.51 4.26
C THR A 270 -2.41 -15.43 3.12
N ALA A 271 -2.92 -16.56 2.64
CA ALA A 271 -3.82 -16.62 1.49
C ALA A 271 -4.92 -17.65 1.69
N ALA A 272 -6.08 -17.37 1.10
CA ALA A 272 -7.19 -18.31 0.92
C ALA A 272 -7.55 -18.39 -0.56
N TRP A 273 -7.99 -19.56 -1.06
CA TRP A 273 -8.42 -19.73 -2.44
C TRP A 273 -9.43 -20.85 -2.60
N CYS A 274 -10.17 -20.81 -3.68
CA CYS A 274 -11.02 -21.90 -4.13
C CYS A 274 -11.16 -21.86 -5.65
N HIS A 275 -11.53 -22.99 -6.24
CA HIS A 275 -11.73 -23.10 -7.68
C HIS A 275 -13.23 -23.15 -8.00
N VAL A 276 -13.57 -22.54 -9.13
CA VAL A 276 -14.95 -22.45 -9.64
C VAL A 276 -14.99 -22.78 -11.12
N ARG A 277 -16.07 -23.37 -11.58
CA ARG A 277 -16.35 -23.53 -13.00
C ARG A 277 -17.19 -22.35 -13.49
N ALA A 278 -16.64 -21.60 -14.45
CA ALA A 278 -17.34 -20.50 -15.11
C ALA A 278 -18.47 -21.03 -16.01
N PRO A 279 -19.43 -20.17 -16.45
CA PRO A 279 -20.57 -20.59 -17.27
C PRO A 279 -20.21 -21.26 -18.60
N ASP A 280 -19.04 -20.97 -19.17
CA ASP A 280 -18.51 -21.58 -20.39
C ASP A 280 -17.71 -22.88 -20.14
N GLY A 281 -17.62 -23.33 -18.88
CA GLY A 281 -16.88 -24.51 -18.47
C GLY A 281 -15.41 -24.25 -18.08
N THR A 282 -14.89 -23.03 -18.29
CA THR A 282 -13.52 -22.67 -17.89
C THR A 282 -13.34 -22.77 -16.38
N VAL A 283 -12.22 -23.34 -15.94
CA VAL A 283 -11.85 -23.35 -14.53
C VAL A 283 -11.16 -22.04 -14.19
N LEU A 284 -11.63 -21.39 -13.13
CA LEU A 284 -11.02 -20.20 -12.54
C LEU A 284 -10.66 -20.47 -11.08
N GLU A 285 -9.67 -19.76 -10.57
CA GLU A 285 -9.41 -19.68 -9.14
C GLU A 285 -9.81 -18.29 -8.61
N ILE A 286 -10.37 -18.26 -7.43
CA ILE A 286 -10.58 -17.06 -6.63
C ILE A 286 -9.59 -17.10 -5.48
N ILE A 287 -8.70 -16.12 -5.39
CA ILE A 287 -7.62 -16.04 -4.41
C ILE A 287 -7.63 -14.69 -3.70
N GLY A 288 -7.37 -14.69 -2.40
CA GLY A 288 -7.32 -13.48 -1.58
C GLY A 288 -6.55 -13.68 -0.27
N PRO A 289 -6.56 -12.70 0.64
CA PRO A 289 -5.99 -12.86 1.98
C PRO A 289 -6.73 -13.96 2.76
N ALA A 290 -5.96 -14.64 3.67
CA ALA A 290 -6.48 -15.69 4.56
C ALA A 290 -7.39 -15.12 5.64
#